data_6869445089f7bef7cb272e7bdd260096
#
_entry.id   6869445089f7bef7cb272e7bdd260096
#
_cell.length_a   1.000
_cell.length_b   1.000
_cell.length_c   1.000
_cell.angle_alpha   90.00
_cell.angle_beta   90.00
_cell.angle_gamma   90.00
#
_symmetry.space_group_name_H-M   'P 1'
#
loop_
_entity.id
_entity.type
_entity.pdbx_description
1 polymer ?
#
loop_
_entity_poly.entity_id
_entity_poly.type
_entity_poly.pdbx_seq_one_letter_code
_entity_poly.pdbx_strand_id
1 'polypeptide(L)'
;MNELQISFHPANEKSAREFLHWQYEPPYDIYNCPPEELDEAVEYNIDPGNNVYAMFDQNGELVGYCSYGKDAQIPGGDYSEGALDISLMIKPALTGRGLGAAFVSEVIRNGLEEYTPKKLRVTVAAFNHRAIRVWQKNGFQQTKPFKRSKDGMEFVIMTATVVHE
;
A
#
# COMPACT_ATOMS: atom_id res chain seq x y z
N MET A 1 -11.86 2.30 -23.93
CA MET A 1 -11.29 2.61 -22.61
C MET A 1 -9.93 1.96 -22.48
N ASN A 2 -8.94 2.73 -22.06
CA ASN A 2 -7.63 2.19 -21.81
C ASN A 2 -7.61 1.54 -20.42
N GLU A 3 -7.32 0.25 -20.37
CA GLU A 3 -7.10 -0.42 -19.11
C GLU A 3 -5.82 0.10 -18.48
N LEU A 4 -5.86 0.26 -17.16
CA LEU A 4 -4.66 0.60 -16.40
C LEU A 4 -3.69 -0.58 -16.44
N GLN A 5 -2.52 -0.35 -17.02
CA GLN A 5 -1.46 -1.35 -17.08
C GLN A 5 -0.31 -0.88 -16.19
N ILE A 6 -0.01 -1.68 -15.19
CA ILE A 6 1.03 -1.33 -14.21
C ILE A 6 2.17 -2.32 -14.31
N SER A 7 3.39 -1.78 -14.40
CA SER A 7 4.61 -2.57 -14.21
C SER A 7 5.18 -2.30 -12.83
N PHE A 8 5.65 -3.36 -12.17
CA PHE A 8 6.20 -3.32 -10.83
C PHE A 8 7.70 -3.53 -10.88
N HIS A 9 8.45 -2.64 -10.24
CA HIS A 9 9.91 -2.74 -10.16
C HIS A 9 10.36 -2.51 -8.71
N PRO A 10 11.33 -3.27 -8.20
CA PRO A 10 11.87 -2.96 -6.87
C PRO A 10 12.25 -1.49 -6.79
N ALA A 11 11.89 -0.84 -5.68
CA ALA A 11 12.19 0.57 -5.49
C ALA A 11 13.71 0.80 -5.55
N ASN A 12 14.12 1.82 -6.30
CA ASN A 12 15.50 2.27 -6.36
C ASN A 12 15.59 3.71 -5.86
N GLU A 13 16.80 4.25 -5.80
CA GLU A 13 17.00 5.59 -5.26
C GLU A 13 16.17 6.63 -6.02
N LYS A 14 16.15 6.56 -7.34
CA LYS A 14 15.39 7.51 -8.17
C LYS A 14 13.90 7.45 -7.88
N SER A 15 13.31 6.25 -7.91
CA SER A 15 11.88 6.09 -7.68
C SER A 15 11.49 6.44 -6.23
N ALA A 16 12.31 6.01 -5.26
CA ALA A 16 12.04 6.30 -3.85
C ALA A 16 12.08 7.80 -3.58
N ARG A 17 13.06 8.52 -4.13
CA ARG A 17 13.11 9.98 -3.96
C ARG A 17 11.90 10.64 -4.58
N GLU A 18 11.41 10.15 -5.70
CA GLU A 18 10.22 10.71 -6.34
C GLU A 18 8.97 10.48 -5.47
N PHE A 19 8.67 9.23 -5.10
CA PHE A 19 7.43 8.99 -4.35
C PHE A 19 7.48 9.51 -2.91
N LEU A 20 8.64 9.61 -2.30
CA LEU A 20 8.76 10.18 -0.94
C LEU A 20 8.60 11.69 -0.91
N HIS A 21 8.69 12.37 -2.06
CA HIS A 21 8.40 13.81 -2.18
C HIS A 21 6.92 14.09 -2.41
N TRP A 22 6.09 13.09 -2.67
CA TRP A 22 4.67 13.30 -2.86
C TRP A 22 4.04 13.88 -1.60
N GLN A 23 3.12 14.86 -1.79
CA GLN A 23 2.43 15.53 -0.70
C GLN A 23 0.93 15.30 -0.83
N TYR A 24 0.35 14.73 0.21
CA TYR A 24 -1.09 14.47 0.28
C TYR A 24 -1.78 15.59 1.04
N GLU A 25 -2.99 15.95 0.61
CA GLU A 25 -3.81 16.95 1.28
C GLU A 25 -4.39 16.40 2.59
N PRO A 26 -4.62 17.26 3.60
CA PRO A 26 -5.29 16.82 4.81
C PRO A 26 -6.66 16.17 4.51
N PRO A 27 -7.07 15.11 5.22
CA PRO A 27 -6.41 14.50 6.37
C PRO A 27 -5.35 13.44 6.01
N TYR A 28 -5.02 13.30 4.72
CA TYR A 28 -4.10 12.26 4.24
C TYR A 28 -2.62 12.68 4.36
N ASP A 29 -2.37 13.88 4.84
CA ASP A 29 -1.01 14.40 5.05
C ASP A 29 -0.21 13.61 6.10
N ILE A 30 -0.86 12.75 6.87
CA ILE A 30 -0.17 11.80 7.77
C ILE A 30 0.75 10.84 7.02
N TYR A 31 0.51 10.65 5.72
CA TYR A 31 1.33 9.77 4.88
C TYR A 31 2.54 10.48 4.26
N ASN A 32 2.66 11.79 4.46
CA ASN A 32 3.79 12.55 3.91
C ASN A 32 5.08 12.23 4.65
N CYS A 33 6.18 12.13 3.91
CA CYS A 33 7.51 11.94 4.50
C CYS A 33 8.06 13.29 4.93
N PRO A 34 8.43 13.49 6.21
CA PRO A 34 9.08 14.73 6.63
C PRO A 34 10.42 14.91 5.90
N PRO A 35 10.75 16.15 5.45
CA PRO A 35 11.99 16.38 4.72
C PRO A 35 13.26 15.93 5.46
N GLU A 36 13.28 16.07 6.77
CA GLU A 36 14.42 15.68 7.62
C GLU A 36 14.61 14.16 7.69
N GLU A 37 13.59 13.38 7.31
CA GLU A 37 13.65 11.91 7.32
C GLU A 37 13.88 11.32 5.92
N LEU A 38 14.00 12.17 4.90
CA LEU A 38 14.02 11.72 3.51
C LEU A 38 15.14 10.71 3.20
N ASP A 39 16.38 11.02 3.56
CA ASP A 39 17.51 10.15 3.24
C ASP A 39 17.38 8.78 3.91
N GLU A 40 16.97 8.77 5.17
CA GLU A 40 16.75 7.53 5.93
C GLU A 40 15.58 6.73 5.33
N ALA A 41 14.51 7.43 4.92
CA ALA A 41 13.37 6.78 4.28
C ALA A 41 13.76 6.19 2.91
N VAL A 42 14.61 6.85 2.15
CA VAL A 42 15.12 6.30 0.88
C VAL A 42 15.87 5.00 1.15
N GLU A 43 16.81 5.00 2.09
CA GLU A 43 17.57 3.78 2.44
C GLU A 43 16.65 2.63 2.86
N TYR A 44 15.64 2.94 3.65
CA TYR A 44 14.65 1.95 4.08
C TYR A 44 13.89 1.35 2.88
N ASN A 45 13.42 2.20 1.98
CA ASN A 45 12.57 1.77 0.87
C ASN A 45 13.33 1.01 -0.22
N ILE A 46 14.64 1.23 -0.36
CA ILE A 46 15.44 0.51 -1.35
C ILE A 46 16.01 -0.81 -0.82
N ASP A 47 15.91 -1.06 0.48
CA ASP A 47 16.35 -2.32 1.08
C ASP A 47 15.49 -3.46 0.55
N PRO A 48 16.09 -4.47 -0.14
CA PRO A 48 15.32 -5.59 -0.70
C PRO A 48 14.49 -6.35 0.33
N GLY A 49 14.91 -6.37 1.59
CA GLY A 49 14.18 -7.05 2.67
C GLY A 49 12.83 -6.43 2.99
N ASN A 50 12.59 -5.19 2.57
CA ASN A 50 11.33 -4.49 2.84
C ASN A 50 10.30 -4.65 1.72
N ASN A 51 10.67 -5.29 0.60
CA ASN A 51 9.75 -5.63 -0.49
C ASN A 51 8.91 -4.46 -0.99
N VAL A 52 9.56 -3.31 -1.21
CA VAL A 52 8.91 -2.11 -1.73
C VAL A 52 9.06 -2.06 -3.24
N TYR A 53 7.94 -1.85 -3.94
CA TYR A 53 7.90 -1.79 -5.40
C TYR A 53 7.39 -0.44 -5.86
N ALA A 54 8.08 0.14 -6.85
CA ALA A 54 7.59 1.30 -7.58
C ALA A 54 6.67 0.82 -8.69
N MET A 55 5.59 1.54 -8.91
CA MET A 55 4.55 1.19 -9.89
C MET A 55 4.54 2.22 -11.00
N PHE A 56 4.70 1.75 -12.23
CA PHE A 56 4.74 2.60 -13.43
C PHE A 56 3.59 2.28 -14.35
N ASP A 57 3.02 3.31 -14.99
CA ASP A 57 1.96 3.11 -15.96
C ASP A 57 2.54 2.74 -17.34
N GLN A 58 1.67 2.60 -18.35
CA GLN A 58 2.07 2.23 -19.70
C GLN A 58 2.92 3.29 -20.39
N ASN A 59 2.95 4.52 -19.88
CA ASN A 59 3.78 5.62 -20.38
C ASN A 59 5.13 5.73 -19.66
N GLY A 60 5.39 4.83 -18.71
CA GLY A 60 6.62 4.85 -17.93
C GLY A 60 6.62 5.89 -16.80
N GLU A 61 5.46 6.46 -16.47
CA GLU A 61 5.34 7.39 -15.35
C GLU A 61 5.13 6.66 -14.03
N LEU A 62 5.78 7.15 -12.97
CA LEU A 62 5.59 6.62 -11.62
C LEU A 62 4.23 7.06 -11.10
N VAL A 63 3.35 6.08 -10.82
CA VAL A 63 1.96 6.35 -10.44
C VAL A 63 1.60 5.86 -9.05
N GLY A 64 2.45 5.06 -8.43
CA GLY A 64 2.21 4.56 -7.08
C GLY A 64 3.40 3.78 -6.55
N TYR A 65 3.30 3.33 -5.32
CA TYR A 65 4.23 2.36 -4.75
C TYR A 65 3.49 1.47 -3.77
N CYS A 66 4.03 0.29 -3.56
CA CYS A 66 3.41 -0.69 -2.68
C CYS A 66 4.49 -1.49 -1.96
N SER A 67 4.09 -2.23 -0.94
CA SER A 67 4.99 -3.15 -0.26
C SER A 67 4.25 -4.41 0.17
N TYR A 68 5.02 -5.47 0.41
CA TYR A 68 4.49 -6.75 0.86
C TYR A 68 5.29 -7.23 2.07
N GLY A 69 4.58 -7.64 3.12
CA GLY A 69 5.19 -8.17 4.32
C GLY A 69 5.24 -7.17 5.47
N LYS A 70 6.30 -7.25 6.26
CA LYS A 70 6.38 -6.49 7.52
C LYS A 70 6.26 -4.98 7.38
N ASP A 71 6.71 -4.42 6.26
CA ASP A 71 6.58 -2.97 6.02
C ASP A 71 5.13 -2.52 6.07
N ALA A 72 4.20 -3.39 5.66
CA ALA A 72 2.77 -3.08 5.64
C ALA A 72 2.08 -3.27 7.00
N GLN A 73 2.79 -3.71 8.03
CA GLN A 73 2.24 -3.90 9.37
C GLN A 73 2.40 -2.63 10.20
N ILE A 74 1.43 -2.36 11.05
CA ILE A 74 1.44 -1.19 11.95
C ILE A 74 1.59 -1.69 13.40
N PRO A 75 2.55 -1.17 14.15
CA PRO A 75 2.74 -1.59 15.55
C PRO A 75 1.47 -1.38 16.41
N GLY A 76 1.06 -2.41 17.10
CA GLY A 76 -0.18 -2.46 17.90
C GLY A 76 -1.21 -3.41 17.34
N GLY A 77 -1.10 -3.80 16.06
CA GLY A 77 -2.00 -4.76 15.43
C GLY A 77 -1.61 -6.21 15.70
N ASP A 78 -2.58 -7.11 15.56
CA ASP A 78 -2.35 -8.55 15.68
C ASP A 78 -2.12 -9.14 14.29
N TYR A 79 -0.87 -9.52 14.01
CA TYR A 79 -0.45 -10.11 12.75
C TYR A 79 -0.01 -11.58 12.92
N SER A 80 -0.47 -12.22 13.98
CA SER A 80 -0.08 -13.59 14.30
C SER A 80 -0.62 -14.62 13.31
N GLU A 81 -1.75 -14.34 12.66
CA GLU A 81 -2.31 -15.23 11.64
C GLU A 81 -1.53 -15.07 10.33
N GLY A 82 -1.26 -16.20 9.64
CA GLY A 82 -0.52 -16.16 8.38
C GLY A 82 -1.31 -15.50 7.26
N ALA A 83 -0.73 -14.46 6.67
CA ALA A 83 -1.28 -13.75 5.53
C ALA A 83 -0.19 -12.93 4.86
N LEU A 84 -0.38 -12.57 3.59
CA LEU A 84 0.48 -11.60 2.93
C LEU A 84 -0.05 -10.20 3.24
N ASP A 85 0.74 -9.40 3.94
CA ASP A 85 0.41 -8.01 4.22
C ASP A 85 0.74 -7.14 3.02
N ILE A 86 -0.17 -6.23 2.66
CA ILE A 86 -0.03 -5.35 1.50
C ILE A 86 -0.20 -3.90 1.95
N SER A 87 0.66 -3.02 1.42
CA SER A 87 0.44 -1.57 1.49
C SER A 87 0.38 -0.99 0.08
N LEU A 88 -0.33 0.11 -0.09
CA LEU A 88 -0.46 0.77 -1.39
C LEU A 88 -0.58 2.27 -1.20
N MET A 89 0.25 3.01 -1.92
CA MET A 89 0.17 4.46 -2.01
C MET A 89 0.05 4.87 -3.47
N ILE A 90 -0.96 5.65 -3.78
CA ILE A 90 -1.23 6.15 -5.14
C ILE A 90 -0.75 7.60 -5.22
N LYS A 91 -0.16 7.97 -6.36
CA LYS A 91 0.29 9.34 -6.62
C LYS A 91 -0.84 10.33 -6.29
N PRO A 92 -0.58 11.42 -5.53
CA PRO A 92 -1.64 12.33 -5.09
C PRO A 92 -2.52 12.86 -6.21
N ALA A 93 -1.93 13.20 -7.35
CA ALA A 93 -2.69 13.72 -8.50
C ALA A 93 -3.70 12.72 -9.08
N LEU A 94 -3.55 11.42 -8.77
CA LEU A 94 -4.42 10.36 -9.26
C LEU A 94 -5.47 9.92 -8.23
N THR A 95 -5.39 10.42 -7.01
CA THR A 95 -6.37 10.08 -5.96
C THR A 95 -7.69 10.80 -6.22
N GLY A 96 -8.79 10.17 -5.78
CA GLY A 96 -10.12 10.77 -5.93
C GLY A 96 -10.70 10.75 -7.34
N ARG A 97 -10.09 9.99 -8.27
CA ARG A 97 -10.53 9.88 -9.67
C ARG A 97 -11.22 8.56 -10.00
N GLY A 98 -11.54 7.76 -8.99
CA GLY A 98 -12.16 6.45 -9.23
C GLY A 98 -11.20 5.37 -9.68
N LEU A 99 -9.89 5.59 -9.58
CA LEU A 99 -8.86 4.64 -10.04
C LEU A 99 -8.43 3.63 -8.97
N GLY A 100 -8.82 3.87 -7.71
CA GLY A 100 -8.34 3.06 -6.58
C GLY A 100 -8.57 1.58 -6.74
N ALA A 101 -9.75 1.16 -7.20
CA ALA A 101 -10.07 -0.26 -7.36
C ALA A 101 -9.16 -0.93 -8.40
N ALA A 102 -8.81 -0.22 -9.48
CA ALA A 102 -7.90 -0.74 -10.50
C ALA A 102 -6.48 -0.89 -9.94
N PHE A 103 -6.01 0.09 -9.16
CA PHE A 103 -4.70 -0.01 -8.49
C PHE A 103 -4.66 -1.18 -7.51
N VAL A 104 -5.69 -1.33 -6.70
CA VAL A 104 -5.78 -2.45 -5.74
C VAL A 104 -5.74 -3.78 -6.48
N SER A 105 -6.51 -3.90 -7.55
CA SER A 105 -6.54 -5.13 -8.38
C SER A 105 -5.14 -5.47 -8.89
N GLU A 106 -4.38 -4.48 -9.37
CA GLU A 106 -3.04 -4.70 -9.88
C GLU A 106 -2.05 -5.09 -8.78
N VAL A 107 -2.14 -4.47 -7.62
CA VAL A 107 -1.27 -4.81 -6.47
C VAL A 107 -1.56 -6.23 -5.99
N ILE A 108 -2.83 -6.63 -5.95
CA ILE A 108 -3.22 -8.01 -5.60
C ILE A 108 -2.63 -8.98 -6.63
N ARG A 109 -2.80 -8.70 -7.92
CA ARG A 109 -2.28 -9.56 -9.00
C ARG A 109 -0.77 -9.78 -8.83
N ASN A 110 -0.02 -8.70 -8.64
CA ASN A 110 1.42 -8.81 -8.44
C ASN A 110 1.79 -9.62 -7.20
N GLY A 111 1.07 -9.41 -6.11
CA GLY A 111 1.30 -10.15 -4.87
C GLY A 111 1.02 -11.64 -5.02
N LEU A 112 -0.03 -12.00 -5.75
CA LEU A 112 -0.35 -13.41 -6.01
C LEU A 112 0.71 -14.08 -6.88
N GLU A 113 1.22 -13.37 -7.88
CA GLU A 113 2.27 -13.91 -8.76
C GLU A 113 3.61 -14.10 -8.03
N GLU A 114 3.99 -13.13 -7.19
CA GLU A 114 5.31 -13.14 -6.55
C GLU A 114 5.37 -14.00 -5.28
N TYR A 115 4.27 -14.08 -4.52
CA TYR A 115 4.31 -14.68 -3.19
C TYR A 115 3.37 -15.87 -3.00
N THR A 116 2.47 -16.14 -3.92
CA THR A 116 1.49 -17.25 -3.86
C THR A 116 0.82 -17.44 -2.49
N PRO A 117 0.24 -16.37 -1.91
CA PRO A 117 -0.37 -16.46 -0.57
C PRO A 117 -1.72 -17.15 -0.61
N LYS A 118 -2.15 -17.66 0.56
CA LYS A 118 -3.50 -18.20 0.74
C LYS A 118 -4.45 -17.14 1.28
N LYS A 119 -3.93 -16.11 1.93
CA LYS A 119 -4.71 -15.05 2.54
C LYS A 119 -3.99 -13.73 2.35
N LEU A 120 -4.76 -12.68 2.09
CA LEU A 120 -4.26 -11.32 1.96
C LEU A 120 -4.76 -10.49 3.14
N ARG A 121 -3.94 -9.54 3.57
CA ARG A 121 -4.27 -8.65 4.68
C ARG A 121 -3.80 -7.24 4.37
N VAL A 122 -4.64 -6.24 4.71
CA VAL A 122 -4.27 -4.83 4.63
C VAL A 122 -4.60 -4.16 5.95
N THR A 123 -3.85 -3.12 6.27
CA THR A 123 -4.09 -2.30 7.46
C THR A 123 -4.33 -0.87 6.99
N VAL A 124 -5.50 -0.32 7.33
CA VAL A 124 -5.94 0.97 6.83
C VAL A 124 -6.28 1.87 8.02
N ALA A 125 -5.88 3.15 7.95
CA ALA A 125 -6.30 4.11 8.97
C ALA A 125 -7.82 4.20 9.00
N ALA A 126 -8.41 4.15 10.21
CA ALA A 126 -9.86 4.06 10.37
C ALA A 126 -10.60 5.24 9.75
N PHE A 127 -9.98 6.44 9.72
CA PHE A 127 -10.59 7.62 9.10
C PHE A 127 -10.62 7.54 7.57
N ASN A 128 -9.79 6.69 6.97
CA ASN A 128 -9.63 6.63 5.52
C ASN A 128 -10.73 5.77 4.88
N HIS A 129 -11.96 6.30 4.91
CA HIS A 129 -13.12 5.58 4.39
C HIS A 129 -13.02 5.30 2.89
N ARG A 130 -12.33 6.16 2.15
CA ARG A 130 -12.10 5.99 0.72
C ARG A 130 -11.31 4.71 0.44
N ALA A 131 -10.20 4.51 1.16
CA ALA A 131 -9.41 3.29 1.02
C ALA A 131 -10.18 2.06 1.48
N ILE A 132 -10.86 2.15 2.62
CA ILE A 132 -11.66 1.03 3.14
C ILE A 132 -12.67 0.56 2.09
N ARG A 133 -13.39 1.49 1.45
CA ARG A 133 -14.37 1.14 0.41
C ARG A 133 -13.71 0.45 -0.79
N VAL A 134 -12.53 0.92 -1.20
CA VAL A 134 -11.81 0.35 -2.34
C VAL A 134 -11.37 -1.09 -2.06
N TRP A 135 -10.84 -1.35 -0.86
CA TRP A 135 -10.46 -2.70 -0.46
C TRP A 135 -11.70 -3.61 -0.34
N GLN A 136 -12.82 -3.09 0.20
CA GLN A 136 -14.07 -3.85 0.27
C GLN A 136 -14.57 -4.25 -1.12
N LYS A 137 -14.45 -3.38 -2.11
CA LYS A 137 -14.82 -3.69 -3.49
C LYS A 137 -13.99 -4.83 -4.08
N ASN A 138 -12.80 -5.05 -3.55
CA ASN A 138 -11.91 -6.13 -3.98
C ASN A 138 -12.00 -7.37 -3.08
N GLY A 139 -13.06 -7.49 -2.28
CA GLY A 139 -13.33 -8.69 -1.51
C GLY A 139 -12.76 -8.72 -0.10
N PHE A 140 -12.19 -7.62 0.37
CA PHE A 140 -11.67 -7.56 1.74
C PHE A 140 -12.78 -7.23 2.73
N GLN A 141 -12.71 -7.86 3.91
CA GLN A 141 -13.65 -7.63 5.00
C GLN A 141 -12.88 -7.15 6.24
N GLN A 142 -13.46 -6.20 6.95
CA GLN A 142 -12.89 -5.72 8.21
C GLN A 142 -12.91 -6.84 9.25
N THR A 143 -11.82 -6.98 9.99
CA THR A 143 -11.74 -7.94 11.09
C THR A 143 -11.77 -7.22 12.44
N LYS A 144 -10.70 -6.49 12.77
CA LYS A 144 -10.59 -5.83 14.07
C LYS A 144 -10.01 -4.43 13.95
N PRO A 145 -10.58 -3.45 14.66
CA PRO A 145 -9.90 -2.18 14.87
C PRO A 145 -8.82 -2.34 15.94
N PHE A 146 -7.79 -1.50 15.86
CA PHE A 146 -6.76 -1.42 16.91
C PHE A 146 -6.17 -0.02 16.95
N LYS A 147 -5.41 0.27 17.97
CA LYS A 147 -4.73 1.56 18.13
C LYS A 147 -3.23 1.39 17.90
N ARG A 148 -2.68 2.25 17.05
CA ARG A 148 -1.23 2.26 16.81
C ARG A 148 -0.48 2.57 18.10
N SER A 149 0.59 1.81 18.36
CA SER A 149 1.31 1.87 19.64
C SER A 149 1.88 3.25 19.97
N LYS A 150 2.40 3.96 18.95
CA LYS A 150 3.13 5.22 19.21
C LYS A 150 2.24 6.41 19.56
N ASP A 151 0.99 6.45 19.09
CA ASP A 151 0.15 7.64 19.22
C ASP A 151 -1.34 7.35 19.46
N GLY A 152 -1.75 6.08 19.44
CA GLY A 152 -3.14 5.70 19.66
C GLY A 152 -4.07 5.96 18.46
N MET A 153 -3.53 6.31 17.29
CA MET A 153 -4.36 6.46 16.09
C MET A 153 -5.03 5.13 15.74
N GLU A 154 -6.30 5.19 15.39
CA GLU A 154 -7.08 3.99 15.08
C GLU A 154 -6.83 3.49 13.65
N PHE A 155 -6.64 2.18 13.53
CA PHE A 155 -6.49 1.45 12.27
C PHE A 155 -7.44 0.27 12.26
N VAL A 156 -7.75 -0.22 11.07
CA VAL A 156 -8.52 -1.45 10.89
C VAL A 156 -7.71 -2.43 10.04
N ILE A 157 -7.76 -3.69 10.45
CA ILE A 157 -7.21 -4.78 9.65
C ILE A 157 -8.33 -5.35 8.79
N MET A 158 -8.04 -5.58 7.51
CA MET A 158 -8.97 -6.17 6.56
C MET A 158 -8.30 -7.36 5.90
N THR A 159 -9.07 -8.42 5.66
CA THR A 159 -8.54 -9.65 5.08
C THR A 159 -9.39 -10.15 3.92
N ALA A 160 -8.75 -10.91 3.04
CA ALA A 160 -9.41 -11.62 1.94
C ALA A 160 -8.74 -12.98 1.77
N THR A 161 -9.55 -14.00 1.58
CA THR A 161 -9.06 -15.36 1.28
C THR A 161 -8.84 -15.50 -0.22
N VAL A 162 -7.71 -16.07 -0.61
CA VAL A 162 -7.39 -16.31 -2.01
C VAL A 162 -8.01 -17.63 -2.44
N VAL A 163 -8.76 -17.60 -3.53
CA VAL A 163 -9.33 -18.79 -4.12
C VAL A 163 -8.41 -19.26 -5.24
N HIS A 164 -7.87 -20.46 -5.08
CA HIS A 164 -7.04 -21.11 -6.10
C HIS A 164 -7.91 -22.12 -6.86
N GLU A 165 -8.06 -21.89 -8.15
CA GLU A 165 -8.76 -22.83 -9.03
C GLU A 165 -7.78 -23.80 -9.67
#